data_1876919841dc4ed8eda99eca0d937770
#
_entry.id   1876919841dc4ed8eda99eca0d937770
#
_cell.length_a   1.000
_cell.length_b   1.000
_cell.length_c   1.000
_cell.angle_alpha   90.00
_cell.angle_beta   90.00
_cell.angle_gamma   90.00
#
_symmetry.space_group_name_H-M   'P 1'
#
loop_
_entity.id
_entity.type
_entity.pdbx_description
1 polymer ?
#
loop_
_entity_poly.entity_id
_entity_poly.type
_entity_poly.pdbx_seq_one_letter_code
_entity_poly.pdbx_strand_id
1 'polypeptide(L)' 'MKILVVILLGVKLNYVHYPMKYEDCFDSFMFTVKKISKYQNQTNNTDQGYYTKDGRLVVGYYCK' A
#
# COMPACT_ATOMS: atom_id res chain seq x y z
N MET A 1 -7.43 -19.56 2.86
CA MET A 1 -6.26 -18.83 2.33
C MET A 1 -6.39 -17.36 2.66
N LYS A 2 -5.34 -16.78 3.19
CA LYS A 2 -5.38 -15.37 3.61
C LYS A 2 -4.88 -14.47 2.48
N ILE A 3 -5.55 -13.36 2.32
CA ILE A 3 -5.23 -12.39 1.28
C ILE A 3 -5.03 -11.02 1.91
N LEU A 4 -3.97 -10.34 1.48
CA LEU A 4 -3.70 -8.98 1.88
C LEU A 4 -4.41 -8.04 0.90
N VAL A 5 -5.17 -7.10 1.42
CA VAL A 5 -5.81 -6.07 0.61
C VAL A 5 -5.17 -4.74 0.94
N VAL A 6 -4.58 -4.10 -0.06
CA VAL A 6 -3.95 -2.79 0.09
C VAL A 6 -4.86 -1.74 -0.52
N ILE A 7 -5.12 -0.68 0.22
CA ILE A 7 -6.02 0.39 -0.20
C ILE A 7 -5.18 1.55 -0.73
N LEU A 8 -5.40 1.89 -1.98
CA LEU A 8 -4.67 2.96 -2.67
C LEU A 8 -5.63 4.09 -3.01
N LEU A 9 -5.17 5.31 -2.82
CA LEU A 9 -5.93 6.50 -3.16
C LEU A 9 -5.27 7.24 -4.33
N GLY A 10 -6.00 7.30 -5.45
CA GLY A 10 -5.62 8.10 -6.60
C GLY A 10 -6.78 9.04 -6.89
N VAL A 11 -7.36 8.92 -8.09
CA VAL A 11 -8.60 9.65 -8.40
C VAL A 11 -9.73 9.15 -7.53
N LYS A 12 -9.70 7.84 -7.21
CA LYS A 12 -10.67 7.21 -6.33
C LYS A 12 -9.97 6.08 -5.58
N LEU A 13 -10.63 5.53 -4.58
CA LEU A 13 -10.06 4.43 -3.81
C LEU A 13 -10.02 3.16 -4.65
N ASN A 14 -8.90 2.45 -4.56
CA ASN A 14 -8.70 1.16 -5.22
C ASN A 14 -8.26 0.14 -4.18
N TYR A 15 -8.83 -1.05 -4.27
CA TYR A 15 -8.53 -2.15 -3.37
C TYR A 15 -7.81 -3.23 -4.18
N VAL A 16 -6.54 -3.43 -3.90
CA VAL A 16 -5.71 -4.37 -4.66
C VAL A 16 -5.38 -5.56 -3.79
N HIS A 17 -5.55 -6.75 -4.33
CA HIS A 17 -5.36 -8.00 -3.60
C HIS A 17 -3.99 -8.58 -3.90
N TYR A 18 -3.30 -9.01 -2.83
CA TYR A 18 -1.99 -9.64 -2.91
C TYR A 18 -1.99 -10.90 -2.05
N PRO A 19 -1.22 -11.92 -2.43
CA PRO A 19 -1.03 -13.06 -1.53
C PRO A 19 -0.26 -12.61 -0.29
N MET A 20 -0.59 -13.17 0.86
CA MET A 20 0.15 -12.88 2.08
C MET A 20 1.50 -13.60 2.03
N LYS A 21 2.58 -12.84 2.22
CA LYS A 21 3.92 -13.39 2.26
C LYS A 21 4.20 -14.05 3.61
N TYR A 22 3.66 -13.48 4.68
CA TYR A 22 3.87 -13.94 6.04
C TYR A 22 2.52 -14.20 6.70
N GLU A 23 2.53 -14.90 7.82
CA GLU A 23 1.30 -15.13 8.57
C GLU A 23 0.76 -13.86 9.20
N ASP A 24 1.66 -12.96 9.59
CA ASP A 24 1.28 -11.69 10.18
C ASP A 24 0.87 -10.71 9.10
N CYS A 25 -0.29 -10.10 9.28
CA CYS A 25 -0.85 -9.17 8.30
C CYS A 25 0.04 -7.94 8.12
N PHE A 26 0.52 -7.37 9.23
CA PHE A 26 1.36 -6.18 9.16
C PHE A 26 2.68 -6.46 8.44
N ASP A 27 3.31 -7.61 8.76
CA ASP A 27 4.57 -7.98 8.11
C ASP A 27 4.37 -8.19 6.61
N SER A 28 3.27 -8.82 6.22
CA SER A 28 2.93 -9.02 4.81
C SER A 28 2.70 -7.69 4.12
N PHE A 29 2.02 -6.78 4.79
CA PHE A 29 1.79 -5.44 4.26
C PHE A 29 3.11 -4.69 4.05
N MET A 30 3.99 -4.69 5.04
CA MET A 30 5.27 -3.98 4.92
C MET A 30 6.11 -4.56 3.79
N PHE A 31 6.13 -5.88 3.65
CA PHE A 31 6.85 -6.51 2.55
C PHE A 31 6.29 -6.06 1.19
N THR A 32 4.97 -6.08 1.07
CA THR A 32 4.31 -5.74 -0.19
C THR A 32 4.43 -4.27 -0.53
N VAL A 33 4.23 -3.40 0.45
CA VAL A 33 4.25 -1.95 0.18
C VAL A 33 5.65 -1.49 -0.25
N LYS A 34 6.70 -2.12 0.27
CA LYS A 34 8.06 -1.76 -0.13
C LYS A 34 8.36 -2.18 -1.57
N LYS A 35 7.65 -3.17 -2.09
CA LYS A 35 7.80 -3.60 -3.48
C LYS A 35 7.03 -2.75 -4.46
N ILE A 36 5.81 -2.34 -4.09
CA ILE A 36 4.92 -1.67 -5.03
C ILE A 36 4.97 -0.16 -4.95
N SER A 37 5.64 0.39 -3.93
CA SER A 37 5.64 1.83 -3.70
C SER A 37 6.97 2.27 -3.10
N LYS A 38 7.17 3.59 -3.07
CA LYS A 38 8.32 4.20 -2.45
C LYS A 38 7.86 5.26 -1.49
N TYR A 39 8.56 5.37 -0.35
CA TYR A 39 8.28 6.41 0.62
C TYR A 39 8.73 7.76 0.06
N GLN A 40 7.86 8.76 0.18
CA GLN A 40 8.18 10.12 -0.21
C GLN A 40 7.94 11.04 0.96
N ASN A 41 8.87 11.96 1.17
CA ASN A 41 8.73 12.98 2.18
C ASN A 41 7.73 14.02 1.69
N GLN A 42 7.16 14.75 2.66
CA GLN A 42 6.24 15.82 2.34
C GLN A 42 6.92 16.88 1.45
N THR A 43 6.22 17.27 0.39
CA THR A 43 6.67 18.32 -0.50
C THR A 43 5.55 19.35 -0.62
N ASN A 44 5.80 20.40 -1.42
CA ASN A 44 4.78 21.45 -1.63
C ASN A 44 3.53 20.92 -2.32
N ASN A 45 3.64 19.79 -3.04
CA ASN A 45 2.55 19.24 -3.85
C ASN A 45 2.05 17.91 -3.36
N THR A 46 2.78 17.22 -2.46
CA THR A 46 2.39 15.89 -2.00
C THR A 46 2.61 15.75 -0.49
N ASP A 47 1.73 15.01 0.14
CA ASP A 47 1.90 14.63 1.54
C ASP A 47 2.91 13.49 1.65
N GLN A 48 3.51 13.35 2.83
CA GLN A 48 4.43 12.24 3.04
C GLN A 48 3.67 10.92 3.07
N GLY A 49 4.30 9.87 2.57
CA GLY A 49 3.71 8.56 2.55
C GLY A 49 4.31 7.68 1.46
N TYR A 50 3.72 6.50 1.28
CA TYR A 50 4.15 5.57 0.26
C TYR A 50 3.33 5.79 -1.01
N TYR A 51 4.01 6.03 -2.12
CA TYR A 51 3.39 6.28 -3.41
C TYR A 51 3.82 5.23 -4.42
N THR A 52 2.86 4.72 -5.18
CA THR A 52 3.15 3.79 -6.27
C THR A 52 3.71 4.54 -7.46
N LYS A 53 4.15 3.80 -8.48
CA LYS A 53 4.65 4.42 -9.71
C LYS A 53 3.60 5.28 -10.39
N ASP A 54 2.33 4.93 -10.19
CA ASP A 54 1.20 5.65 -10.78
C ASP A 54 0.86 6.92 -10.01
N GLY A 55 1.52 7.17 -8.89
CA GLY A 55 1.23 8.32 -8.06
C GLY A 55 0.11 8.09 -7.07
N ARG A 56 -0.29 6.86 -6.84
CA ARG A 56 -1.33 6.53 -5.87
C ARG A 56 -0.74 6.39 -4.47
N LEU A 57 -1.44 6.95 -3.50
CA LEU A 57 -1.00 6.91 -2.10
C LEU A 57 -1.56 5.66 -1.41
N VAL A 58 -0.70 4.97 -0.68
CA VAL A 58 -1.13 3.85 0.17
C VAL A 58 -1.76 4.45 1.43
N VAL A 59 -3.07 4.24 1.61
CA VAL A 59 -3.81 4.84 2.73
C VAL A 59 -4.23 3.82 3.78
N GLY A 60 -4.13 2.53 3.49
CA GLY A 60 -4.49 1.52 4.47
C GLY A 60 -4.36 0.12 3.93
N TYR A 61 -4.69 -0.84 4.77
CA TYR A 61 -4.65 -2.24 4.39
C TYR A 61 -5.50 -3.06 5.38
N TYR A 62 -5.86 -4.25 4.94
CA TYR A 62 -6.42 -5.26 5.84
C TYR A 62 -6.19 -6.64 5.23
N CYS A 63 -6.37 -7.67 6.02
CA CYS A 63 -6.24 -9.06 5.57
C CYS A 63 -7.56 -9.78 5.75
N LYS A 64 -7.85 -10.69 4.85
CA LYS A 64 -9.07 -11.49 4.90
C LYS A 64 -8.80 -12.94 4.54
#